data_127b77ab9d0e682d9d6f36487a264b6f
#
_entry.id   127b77ab9d0e682d9d6f36487a264b6f
#
_cell.length_a   1.000
_cell.length_b   1.000
_cell.length_c   1.000
_cell.angle_alpha   90.00
_cell.angle_beta   90.00
_cell.angle_gamma   90.00
#
_symmetry.space_group_name_H-M   'P 1'
#
loop_
_entity.id
_entity.type
_entity.pdbx_description
1 polymer ?
#
loop_
_entity_poly.entity_id
_entity_poly.type
_entity_poly.pdbx_seq_one_letter_code
_entity_poly.pdbx_strand_id
1 'polypeptide(L)'
;MPVLLYHAHPNLGYVEANFTRDMDFLVANDYKAITPDEFMAWKNDNAPLPMRPVLLTVDDNYILVYTSMWPILQARGLKIVNFTISASVGQTAGLHYCSWAQINQMEQSGAIISESHTVTHPHLSTLTRTQQRAEVVNSRAALNSNMPGKNCKFIAYSYGDYNAITLEECATAGYTGGFVVGGGINTHDTPDLELQRKQVDTVTFDRFKDDLGFTAFQTAPGPGWVMDDSDVHFYADETQWPVIAGSSQAGGSGRIHVAGAGAPAEWSAFVPRPGVYRVHARWSSVPARSSAATYTVNHAGGSTSYLVNQRINGDVYNLLGEVQFTTAQAARVSLAPASDGSVNADAVWLEFVSSGVNEWGLY
;
A
#
# COMPACT_ATOMS: atom_id res chain seq x y z
N MET A 1 2.39 5.34 1.63
CA MET A 1 2.55 3.91 1.32
C MET A 1 3.75 3.71 0.41
N PRO A 2 4.62 2.69 0.62
CA PRO A 2 5.76 2.39 -0.24
C PRO A 2 5.33 1.73 -1.56
N VAL A 3 5.96 2.16 -2.65
CA VAL A 3 5.91 1.51 -3.96
C VAL A 3 7.35 1.26 -4.39
N LEU A 4 7.71 -0.02 -4.61
CA LEU A 4 9.07 -0.43 -4.93
C LEU A 4 9.23 -0.68 -6.42
N LEU A 5 10.35 -0.22 -6.97
CA LEU A 5 10.70 -0.36 -8.39
C LEU A 5 11.90 -1.28 -8.56
N TYR A 6 11.73 -2.28 -9.40
CA TYR A 6 12.78 -3.19 -9.90
C TYR A 6 12.93 -3.05 -11.42
N HIS A 7 14.10 -3.48 -11.93
CA HIS A 7 14.33 -3.77 -13.34
C HIS A 7 14.89 -5.19 -13.46
N ALA A 8 14.27 -6.02 -14.28
CA ALA A 8 14.69 -7.41 -14.46
C ALA A 8 15.85 -7.57 -15.45
N HIS A 9 16.93 -6.81 -15.26
CA HIS A 9 18.10 -6.84 -16.14
C HIS A 9 19.41 -6.71 -15.36
N PRO A 10 20.44 -7.60 -15.61
CA PRO A 10 21.69 -7.60 -14.83
C PRO A 10 22.45 -6.27 -14.89
N ASN A 11 22.47 -5.60 -16.06
CA ASN A 11 23.15 -4.32 -16.22
C ASN A 11 22.45 -3.15 -15.48
N LEU A 12 21.22 -3.36 -15.02
CA LEU A 12 20.46 -2.42 -14.21
C LEU A 12 20.41 -2.82 -12.72
N GLY A 13 21.24 -3.80 -12.33
CA GLY A 13 21.43 -4.21 -10.95
C GLY A 13 20.62 -5.42 -10.50
N TYR A 14 19.86 -6.07 -11.40
CA TYR A 14 19.11 -7.27 -11.03
C TYR A 14 20.03 -8.43 -10.68
N VAL A 15 19.89 -8.94 -9.47
CA VAL A 15 20.52 -10.16 -8.97
C VAL A 15 19.40 -11.04 -8.39
N GLU A 16 19.17 -12.21 -9.01
CA GLU A 16 18.08 -13.13 -8.62
C GLU A 16 18.11 -13.48 -7.13
N ALA A 17 19.28 -13.72 -6.55
CA ALA A 17 19.43 -14.02 -5.14
C ALA A 17 18.98 -12.86 -4.23
N ASN A 18 19.23 -11.61 -4.63
CA ASN A 18 18.76 -10.43 -3.91
C ASN A 18 17.24 -10.30 -3.99
N PHE A 19 16.68 -10.45 -5.20
CA PHE A 19 15.22 -10.42 -5.39
C PHE A 19 14.54 -11.52 -4.58
N THR A 20 15.10 -12.75 -4.59
CA THR A 20 14.59 -13.87 -3.79
C THR A 20 14.60 -13.54 -2.30
N ARG A 21 15.72 -13.03 -1.78
CA ARG A 21 15.87 -12.61 -0.38
C ARG A 21 14.83 -11.54 -0.01
N ASP A 22 14.61 -10.56 -0.87
CA ASP A 22 13.66 -9.46 -0.63
C ASP A 22 12.23 -10.00 -0.57
N MET A 23 11.85 -10.91 -1.48
CA MET A 23 10.54 -11.56 -1.47
C MET A 23 10.36 -12.49 -0.25
N ASP A 24 11.39 -13.22 0.15
CA ASP A 24 11.38 -14.04 1.38
C ASP A 24 11.18 -13.17 2.62
N PHE A 25 11.84 -12.01 2.67
CA PHE A 25 11.67 -11.04 3.75
C PHE A 25 10.24 -10.51 3.83
N LEU A 26 9.62 -10.18 2.67
CA LEU A 26 8.24 -9.72 2.64
C LEU A 26 7.29 -10.77 3.24
N VAL A 27 7.42 -12.01 2.82
CA VAL A 27 6.57 -13.12 3.32
C VAL A 27 6.81 -13.37 4.81
N ALA A 28 8.08 -13.46 5.23
CA ALA A 28 8.45 -13.74 6.63
C ALA A 28 7.98 -12.63 7.61
N ASN A 29 7.72 -11.42 7.10
CA ASN A 29 7.26 -10.28 7.88
C ASN A 29 5.80 -9.88 7.60
N ASP A 30 4.98 -10.79 7.08
CA ASP A 30 3.54 -10.61 6.81
C ASP A 30 3.20 -9.48 5.81
N TYR A 31 4.15 -9.03 4.98
CA TYR A 31 3.84 -8.08 3.92
C TYR A 31 2.92 -8.72 2.88
N LYS A 32 2.01 -7.91 2.35
CA LYS A 32 1.09 -8.30 1.28
C LYS A 32 1.32 -7.40 0.07
N ALA A 33 1.70 -8.03 -1.05
CA ALA A 33 1.74 -7.33 -2.32
C ALA A 33 0.30 -7.01 -2.77
N ILE A 34 0.01 -5.73 -2.97
CA ILE A 34 -1.30 -5.25 -3.43
C ILE A 34 -1.27 -4.92 -4.92
N THR A 35 -2.46 -4.82 -5.51
CA THR A 35 -2.64 -4.37 -6.90
C THR A 35 -2.64 -2.84 -6.98
N PRO A 36 -2.39 -2.25 -8.16
CA PRO A 36 -2.53 -0.81 -8.34
C PRO A 36 -3.98 -0.34 -8.18
N ASP A 37 -4.98 -1.17 -8.48
CA ASP A 37 -6.39 -0.85 -8.20
C ASP A 37 -6.68 -0.78 -6.69
N GLU A 38 -6.16 -1.73 -5.89
CA GLU A 38 -6.25 -1.67 -4.41
C GLU A 38 -5.53 -0.43 -3.86
N PHE A 39 -4.37 -0.08 -4.43
CA PHE A 39 -3.65 1.13 -4.08
C PHE A 39 -4.48 2.40 -4.35
N MET A 40 -5.10 2.51 -5.54
CA MET A 40 -5.92 3.67 -5.89
C MET A 40 -7.22 3.74 -5.07
N ALA A 41 -7.83 2.59 -4.76
CA ALA A 41 -9.00 2.54 -3.89
C ALA A 41 -8.68 2.99 -2.45
N TRP A 42 -7.50 2.60 -1.92
CA TRP A 42 -7.02 3.15 -0.66
C TRP A 42 -6.81 4.67 -0.77
N LYS A 43 -6.10 5.11 -1.80
CA LYS A 43 -5.72 6.51 -1.96
C LYS A 43 -6.92 7.45 -2.11
N ASN A 44 -7.92 7.08 -2.90
CA ASN A 44 -9.01 7.96 -3.31
C ASN A 44 -10.32 7.71 -2.53
N ASP A 45 -10.53 6.48 -2.04
CA ASP A 45 -11.78 6.06 -1.42
C ASP A 45 -11.61 5.59 0.04
N ASN A 46 -10.41 5.72 0.61
CA ASN A 46 -10.04 5.21 1.94
C ASN A 46 -10.35 3.71 2.12
N ALA A 47 -10.26 2.93 1.04
CA ALA A 47 -10.46 1.50 1.12
C ALA A 47 -9.38 0.86 2.03
N PRO A 48 -9.76 -0.08 2.90
CA PRO A 48 -8.81 -0.72 3.80
C PRO A 48 -7.78 -1.55 3.04
N LEU A 49 -6.53 -1.52 3.52
CA LEU A 49 -5.42 -2.32 3.02
C LEU A 49 -5.07 -3.47 3.97
N PRO A 50 -4.32 -4.49 3.52
CA PRO A 50 -3.66 -5.44 4.42
C PRO A 50 -2.76 -4.72 5.43
N MET A 51 -2.47 -5.34 6.58
CA MET A 51 -1.70 -4.71 7.67
C MET A 51 -0.29 -4.22 7.28
N ARG A 52 0.35 -4.84 6.31
CA ARG A 52 1.66 -4.44 5.75
C ARG A 52 1.58 -4.44 4.23
N PRO A 53 0.95 -3.42 3.63
CA PRO A 53 0.82 -3.37 2.19
C PRO A 53 2.11 -2.92 1.53
N VAL A 54 2.41 -3.46 0.36
CA VAL A 54 3.48 -3.00 -0.53
C VAL A 54 3.01 -3.13 -1.97
N LEU A 55 3.24 -2.12 -2.79
CA LEU A 55 3.06 -2.23 -4.23
C LEU A 55 4.43 -2.49 -4.86
N LEU A 56 4.58 -3.65 -5.50
CA LEU A 56 5.78 -4.02 -6.22
C LEU A 56 5.62 -3.66 -7.70
N THR A 57 6.64 -3.10 -8.30
CA THR A 57 6.67 -2.76 -9.73
C THR A 57 7.98 -3.18 -10.38
N VAL A 58 7.94 -3.56 -11.65
CA VAL A 58 9.12 -3.83 -12.48
C VAL A 58 8.92 -3.17 -13.83
N ASP A 59 9.96 -2.50 -14.33
CA ASP A 59 9.90 -1.80 -15.61
C ASP A 59 10.55 -2.62 -16.74
N ASP A 60 10.29 -2.19 -17.99
CA ASP A 60 10.89 -2.60 -19.25
C ASP A 60 10.45 -3.95 -19.83
N ASN A 61 9.84 -4.85 -19.08
CA ASN A 61 9.37 -6.14 -19.57
C ASN A 61 10.50 -7.05 -20.12
N TYR A 62 11.71 -7.02 -19.52
CA TYR A 62 12.80 -7.94 -19.91
C TYR A 62 12.43 -9.41 -19.65
N ILE A 63 13.08 -10.32 -20.38
CA ILE A 63 12.79 -11.77 -20.31
C ILE A 63 12.94 -12.37 -18.90
N LEU A 64 13.77 -11.77 -18.03
CA LEU A 64 13.93 -12.21 -16.65
C LEU A 64 12.68 -11.98 -15.78
N VAL A 65 11.75 -11.14 -16.22
CA VAL A 65 10.43 -11.06 -15.57
C VAL A 65 9.72 -12.42 -15.67
N TYR A 66 9.77 -13.06 -16.85
CA TYR A 66 9.16 -14.36 -17.11
C TYR A 66 9.98 -15.53 -16.55
N THR A 67 11.32 -15.52 -16.76
CA THR A 67 12.15 -16.71 -16.47
C THR A 67 12.65 -16.76 -15.02
N SER A 68 12.66 -15.65 -14.30
CA SER A 68 13.18 -15.53 -12.93
C SER A 68 12.15 -14.96 -11.96
N MET A 69 11.70 -13.72 -12.14
CA MET A 69 10.82 -13.06 -11.15
C MET A 69 9.47 -13.77 -10.97
N TRP A 70 8.80 -14.12 -12.07
CA TRP A 70 7.49 -14.75 -12.03
C TRP A 70 7.45 -16.05 -11.22
N PRO A 71 8.35 -17.05 -11.42
CA PRO A 71 8.39 -18.26 -10.60
C PRO A 71 8.63 -17.97 -9.11
N ILE A 72 9.50 -16.99 -8.81
CA ILE A 72 9.81 -16.58 -7.42
C ILE A 72 8.57 -16.01 -6.74
N LEU A 73 7.82 -15.14 -7.43
CA LEU A 73 6.59 -14.53 -6.94
C LEU A 73 5.47 -15.55 -6.73
N GLN A 74 5.26 -16.44 -7.73
CA GLN A 74 4.24 -17.48 -7.63
C GLN A 74 4.46 -18.41 -6.44
N ALA A 75 5.71 -18.84 -6.20
CA ALA A 75 6.06 -19.71 -5.09
C ALA A 75 5.77 -19.06 -3.71
N ARG A 76 5.62 -17.72 -3.65
CA ARG A 76 5.41 -16.94 -2.43
C ARG A 76 4.03 -16.30 -2.33
N GLY A 77 3.17 -16.49 -3.33
CA GLY A 77 1.86 -15.85 -3.39
C GLY A 77 1.93 -14.32 -3.46
N LEU A 78 3.04 -13.79 -3.99
CA LEU A 78 3.22 -12.37 -4.20
C LEU A 78 2.85 -11.97 -5.64
N LYS A 79 2.59 -10.69 -5.85
CA LYS A 79 2.29 -10.12 -7.17
C LYS A 79 3.12 -8.87 -7.43
N ILE A 80 3.35 -8.55 -8.72
CA ILE A 80 4.09 -7.37 -9.16
C ILE A 80 3.44 -6.76 -10.39
N VAL A 81 3.52 -5.44 -10.54
CA VAL A 81 3.11 -4.74 -11.76
C VAL A 81 4.29 -4.70 -12.72
N ASN A 82 4.10 -5.22 -13.93
CA ASN A 82 5.09 -5.17 -15.02
C ASN A 82 4.74 -4.05 -16.00
N PHE A 83 5.51 -2.97 -15.99
CA PHE A 83 5.33 -1.88 -16.93
C PHE A 83 6.05 -2.19 -18.25
N THR A 84 5.25 -2.34 -19.31
CA THR A 84 5.68 -2.93 -20.59
C THR A 84 5.95 -1.87 -21.64
N ILE A 85 7.16 -1.84 -22.19
CA ILE A 85 7.51 -1.10 -23.42
C ILE A 85 6.89 -1.83 -24.60
N SER A 86 5.80 -1.32 -25.16
CA SER A 86 4.97 -2.09 -26.10
C SER A 86 5.65 -2.41 -27.43
N ALA A 87 6.55 -1.57 -27.92
CA ALA A 87 7.32 -1.84 -29.15
C ALA A 87 8.46 -2.85 -28.94
N SER A 88 8.88 -3.10 -27.71
CA SER A 88 9.97 -4.05 -27.43
C SER A 88 9.47 -5.49 -27.26
N VAL A 89 8.17 -5.71 -27.13
CA VAL A 89 7.59 -7.03 -26.88
C VAL A 89 7.99 -8.04 -27.97
N GLY A 90 8.58 -9.15 -27.54
CA GLY A 90 9.04 -10.24 -28.41
C GLY A 90 10.36 -9.98 -29.12
N GLN A 91 11.03 -8.85 -28.86
CA GLN A 91 12.36 -8.62 -29.39
C GLN A 91 13.39 -9.51 -28.71
N THR A 92 14.26 -10.13 -29.50
CA THR A 92 15.34 -11.03 -29.04
C THR A 92 16.71 -10.63 -29.52
N ALA A 93 16.82 -9.64 -30.42
CA ALA A 93 18.09 -9.11 -30.89
C ALA A 93 18.64 -8.09 -29.89
N GLY A 94 19.80 -8.38 -29.30
CA GLY A 94 20.40 -7.58 -28.23
C GLY A 94 19.77 -7.87 -26.87
N LEU A 95 18.91 -6.97 -26.38
CA LEU A 95 18.14 -7.19 -25.16
C LEU A 95 16.94 -8.12 -25.45
N HIS A 96 16.69 -9.07 -24.54
CA HIS A 96 15.60 -10.02 -24.69
C HIS A 96 14.40 -9.56 -23.86
N TYR A 97 13.25 -9.43 -24.51
CA TYR A 97 11.99 -9.03 -23.91
C TYR A 97 10.97 -10.16 -23.95
N CYS A 98 10.04 -10.15 -23.01
CA CYS A 98 8.92 -11.10 -23.01
C CYS A 98 8.06 -10.93 -24.26
N SER A 99 7.59 -12.02 -24.83
CA SER A 99 6.58 -12.01 -25.91
C SER A 99 5.17 -11.78 -25.35
N TRP A 100 4.21 -11.39 -26.20
CA TRP A 100 2.80 -11.26 -25.80
C TRP A 100 2.24 -12.57 -25.23
N ALA A 101 2.65 -13.73 -25.73
CA ALA A 101 2.22 -15.02 -25.19
C ALA A 101 2.70 -15.23 -23.75
N GLN A 102 3.94 -14.86 -23.44
CA GLN A 102 4.51 -14.94 -22.09
C GLN A 102 3.85 -13.92 -21.15
N ILE A 103 3.62 -12.68 -21.61
CA ILE A 103 2.90 -11.66 -20.83
C ILE A 103 1.49 -12.15 -20.48
N ASN A 104 0.75 -12.67 -21.46
CA ASN A 104 -0.59 -13.22 -21.23
C ASN A 104 -0.59 -14.37 -20.23
N GLN A 105 0.39 -15.28 -20.32
CA GLN A 105 0.53 -16.40 -19.37
C GLN A 105 0.79 -15.88 -17.93
N MET A 106 1.66 -14.90 -17.79
CA MET A 106 1.95 -14.27 -16.48
C MET A 106 0.73 -13.54 -15.91
N GLU A 107 0.01 -12.76 -16.72
CA GLU A 107 -1.20 -12.05 -16.32
C GLU A 107 -2.30 -13.02 -15.84
N GLN A 108 -2.52 -14.11 -16.58
CA GLN A 108 -3.50 -15.15 -16.23
C GLN A 108 -3.18 -15.87 -14.91
N SER A 109 -1.93 -15.88 -14.50
CA SER A 109 -1.53 -16.45 -13.21
C SER A 109 -1.94 -15.58 -12.00
N GLY A 110 -2.25 -14.30 -12.23
CA GLY A 110 -2.53 -13.30 -11.19
C GLY A 110 -1.29 -12.83 -10.41
N ALA A 111 -0.10 -13.36 -10.71
CA ALA A 111 1.15 -12.93 -10.06
C ALA A 111 1.79 -11.71 -10.74
N ILE A 112 1.52 -11.50 -12.02
CA ILE A 112 2.01 -10.35 -12.79
C ILE A 112 0.80 -9.56 -13.30
N ILE A 113 0.84 -8.24 -13.14
CA ILE A 113 -0.17 -7.32 -13.66
C ILE A 113 0.55 -6.43 -14.68
N SER A 114 0.19 -6.53 -15.96
CA SER A 114 0.91 -5.81 -17.01
C SER A 114 0.26 -4.46 -17.29
N GLU A 115 1.04 -3.39 -17.26
CA GLU A 115 0.62 -2.03 -17.49
C GLU A 115 1.59 -1.30 -18.44
N SER A 116 1.32 -0.04 -18.80
CA SER A 116 2.05 0.67 -19.87
C SER A 116 3.38 1.24 -19.39
N HIS A 117 4.43 1.11 -20.24
CA HIS A 117 5.69 1.84 -20.12
C HIS A 117 6.04 2.57 -21.43
N THR A 118 5.05 3.25 -22.02
CA THR A 118 5.14 3.90 -23.34
C THR A 118 5.32 2.93 -24.52
N VAL A 119 5.45 3.43 -25.73
CA VAL A 119 5.69 2.62 -26.93
C VAL A 119 7.18 2.31 -27.07
N THR A 120 8.03 3.35 -27.06
CA THR A 120 9.45 3.26 -27.45
C THR A 120 10.42 3.65 -26.35
N HIS A 121 9.92 3.94 -25.14
CA HIS A 121 10.71 4.33 -23.97
C HIS A 121 11.52 5.64 -24.15
N PRO A 122 10.92 6.74 -24.62
CA PRO A 122 11.60 8.01 -24.81
C PRO A 122 11.63 8.87 -23.56
N HIS A 123 12.46 9.90 -23.53
CA HIS A 123 12.30 11.03 -22.62
C HIS A 123 11.06 11.83 -23.06
N LEU A 124 9.92 11.65 -22.39
CA LEU A 124 8.64 12.22 -22.80
C LEU A 124 8.65 13.74 -22.82
N SER A 125 9.31 14.39 -21.86
CA SER A 125 9.37 15.86 -21.78
C SER A 125 10.06 16.52 -22.97
N THR A 126 10.88 15.78 -23.70
CA THR A 126 11.60 16.28 -24.89
C THR A 126 10.78 16.20 -26.18
N LEU A 127 9.64 15.51 -26.14
CA LEU A 127 8.80 15.27 -27.32
C LEU A 127 7.75 16.38 -27.51
N THR A 128 7.32 16.55 -28.75
CA THR A 128 6.13 17.38 -29.04
C THR A 128 4.87 16.74 -28.46
N ARG A 129 3.82 17.51 -28.23
CA ARG A 129 2.52 17.01 -27.75
C ARG A 129 2.01 15.82 -28.58
N THR A 130 2.08 15.93 -29.93
CA THR A 130 1.62 14.86 -30.82
C THR A 130 2.42 13.56 -30.61
N GLN A 131 3.72 13.65 -30.40
CA GLN A 131 4.56 12.51 -30.13
C GLN A 131 4.30 11.93 -28.73
N GLN A 132 4.19 12.77 -27.69
CA GLN A 132 3.82 12.32 -26.35
C GLN A 132 2.49 11.56 -26.36
N ARG A 133 1.47 12.15 -27.03
CA ARG A 133 0.17 11.48 -27.20
C ARG A 133 0.29 10.13 -27.90
N ALA A 134 1.11 10.02 -28.95
CA ALA A 134 1.32 8.76 -29.64
C ALA A 134 1.95 7.69 -28.72
N GLU A 135 2.93 8.08 -27.90
CA GLU A 135 3.58 7.19 -26.92
C GLU A 135 2.56 6.66 -25.88
N VAL A 136 1.74 7.52 -25.30
CA VAL A 136 0.83 7.10 -24.22
C VAL A 136 -0.42 6.39 -24.75
N VAL A 137 -1.03 6.87 -25.84
CA VAL A 137 -2.25 6.27 -26.40
C VAL A 137 -1.98 4.94 -27.07
N ASN A 138 -0.91 4.84 -27.88
CA ASN A 138 -0.64 3.61 -28.63
C ASN A 138 -0.11 2.50 -27.73
N SER A 139 0.64 2.80 -26.65
CA SER A 139 1.07 1.77 -25.70
C SER A 139 -0.13 1.17 -24.97
N ARG A 140 -1.07 2.02 -24.50
CA ARG A 140 -2.34 1.55 -23.89
C ARG A 140 -3.15 0.69 -24.86
N ALA A 141 -3.29 1.13 -26.11
CA ALA A 141 -3.99 0.38 -27.14
C ALA A 141 -3.32 -0.96 -27.45
N ALA A 142 -1.98 -1.03 -27.45
CA ALA A 142 -1.23 -2.25 -27.68
C ALA A 142 -1.50 -3.30 -26.58
N LEU A 143 -1.46 -2.92 -25.30
CA LEU A 143 -1.80 -3.83 -24.20
C LEU A 143 -3.25 -4.32 -24.33
N ASN A 144 -4.21 -3.41 -24.50
CA ASN A 144 -5.63 -3.74 -24.60
C ASN A 144 -5.96 -4.65 -25.79
N SER A 145 -5.21 -4.52 -26.91
CA SER A 145 -5.44 -5.32 -28.11
C SER A 145 -4.80 -6.72 -28.05
N ASN A 146 -3.64 -6.86 -27.39
CA ASN A 146 -2.89 -8.09 -27.34
C ASN A 146 -3.16 -8.94 -26.09
N MET A 147 -3.90 -8.41 -25.12
CA MET A 147 -4.22 -9.10 -23.87
C MET A 147 -5.74 -9.21 -23.70
N PRO A 148 -6.32 -10.41 -23.80
CA PRO A 148 -7.77 -10.62 -23.73
C PRO A 148 -8.37 -10.10 -22.40
N GLY A 149 -9.36 -9.20 -22.49
CA GLY A 149 -10.02 -8.61 -21.32
C GLY A 149 -9.23 -7.53 -20.58
N LYS A 150 -8.06 -7.18 -21.06
CA LYS A 150 -7.24 -6.11 -20.44
C LYS A 150 -7.90 -4.75 -20.62
N ASN A 151 -7.89 -3.98 -19.53
CA ASN A 151 -8.11 -2.55 -19.53
C ASN A 151 -6.91 -1.90 -18.84
N CYS A 152 -5.90 -1.54 -19.63
CA CYS A 152 -4.70 -0.87 -19.14
C CYS A 152 -5.08 0.49 -18.54
N LYS A 153 -4.78 0.70 -17.27
CA LYS A 153 -5.16 1.89 -16.51
C LYS A 153 -3.98 2.68 -15.97
N PHE A 154 -2.80 2.07 -15.94
CA PHE A 154 -1.63 2.65 -15.31
C PHE A 154 -0.48 2.79 -16.30
N ILE A 155 0.36 3.82 -16.07
CA ILE A 155 1.57 4.06 -16.83
C ILE A 155 2.74 4.35 -15.90
N ALA A 156 3.92 3.84 -16.21
CA ALA A 156 5.17 4.34 -15.66
C ALA A 156 5.85 5.21 -16.71
N TYR A 157 6.31 6.39 -16.32
CA TYR A 157 7.01 7.28 -17.23
C TYR A 157 8.44 6.81 -17.44
N SER A 158 8.86 6.68 -18.72
CA SER A 158 10.22 6.27 -19.08
C SER A 158 11.25 7.20 -18.42
N TYR A 159 12.23 6.65 -17.71
CA TYR A 159 13.23 7.39 -16.92
C TYR A 159 12.62 8.25 -15.77
N GLY A 160 11.34 8.11 -15.46
CA GLY A 160 10.63 9.04 -14.59
C GLY A 160 10.43 10.44 -15.20
N ASP A 161 10.63 10.59 -16.52
CA ASP A 161 10.59 11.88 -17.22
C ASP A 161 9.21 12.18 -17.77
N TYR A 162 8.67 13.34 -17.40
CA TYR A 162 7.35 13.83 -17.80
C TYR A 162 7.28 15.35 -17.67
N ASN A 163 6.23 15.94 -18.24
CA ASN A 163 5.88 17.35 -18.07
C ASN A 163 4.35 17.53 -18.04
N ALA A 164 3.87 18.76 -17.93
CA ALA A 164 2.43 19.04 -17.87
C ALA A 164 1.67 18.49 -19.09
N ILE A 165 2.29 18.49 -20.28
CA ILE A 165 1.68 17.92 -21.51
C ILE A 165 1.52 16.41 -21.35
N THR A 166 2.54 15.72 -20.79
CA THR A 166 2.47 14.28 -20.51
C THR A 166 1.28 13.93 -19.61
N LEU A 167 1.10 14.69 -18.54
CA LEU A 167 -0.01 14.48 -17.59
C LEU A 167 -1.37 14.67 -18.27
N GLU A 168 -1.53 15.75 -19.07
CA GLU A 168 -2.76 16.01 -19.83
C GLU A 168 -3.07 14.90 -20.85
N GLU A 169 -2.05 14.41 -21.58
CA GLU A 169 -2.25 13.34 -22.58
C GLU A 169 -2.54 11.99 -21.88
N CYS A 170 -1.93 11.70 -20.74
CA CYS A 170 -2.26 10.50 -19.94
C CYS A 170 -3.69 10.55 -19.41
N ALA A 171 -4.12 11.67 -18.83
CA ALA A 171 -5.50 11.85 -18.37
C ALA A 171 -6.51 11.72 -19.55
N THR A 172 -6.22 12.34 -20.69
CA THR A 172 -7.05 12.26 -21.90
C THR A 172 -7.11 10.82 -22.46
N ALA A 173 -6.00 10.08 -22.38
CA ALA A 173 -5.94 8.68 -22.80
C ALA A 173 -6.68 7.73 -21.86
N GLY A 174 -7.11 8.20 -20.67
CA GLY A 174 -7.85 7.41 -19.69
C GLY A 174 -6.99 6.57 -18.76
N TYR A 175 -5.74 6.99 -18.51
CA TYR A 175 -4.95 6.46 -17.40
C TYR A 175 -5.48 7.01 -16.07
N THR A 176 -5.58 6.15 -15.07
CA THR A 176 -6.05 6.49 -13.72
C THR A 176 -4.91 6.64 -12.72
N GLY A 177 -3.69 6.20 -13.09
CA GLY A 177 -2.49 6.41 -12.29
C GLY A 177 -1.23 6.43 -13.14
N GLY A 178 -0.30 7.33 -12.79
CA GLY A 178 1.00 7.48 -13.43
C GLY A 178 2.14 7.40 -12.42
N PHE A 179 3.13 6.57 -12.68
CA PHE A 179 4.23 6.31 -11.76
C PHE A 179 5.52 7.00 -12.20
N VAL A 180 6.11 7.74 -11.27
CA VAL A 180 7.39 8.44 -11.43
C VAL A 180 8.52 7.69 -10.70
N VAL A 181 9.76 8.16 -10.84
CA VAL A 181 10.91 7.73 -10.06
C VAL A 181 11.35 8.92 -9.21
N GLY A 182 10.81 9.06 -8.01
CA GLY A 182 11.07 10.22 -7.16
C GLY A 182 11.57 9.88 -5.76
N GLY A 183 11.45 8.61 -5.33
CA GLY A 183 11.90 8.13 -4.01
C GLY A 183 11.00 8.53 -2.83
N GLY A 184 9.86 9.18 -3.10
CA GLY A 184 8.91 9.63 -2.08
C GLY A 184 8.02 8.52 -1.52
N ILE A 185 7.18 8.89 -0.57
CA ILE A 185 6.09 8.08 -0.02
C ILE A 185 4.78 8.63 -0.55
N ASN A 186 3.88 7.73 -0.96
CA ASN A 186 2.54 8.12 -1.40
C ASN A 186 1.60 8.29 -0.21
N THR A 187 0.83 9.37 -0.24
CA THR A 187 -0.26 9.70 0.68
C THR A 187 -1.58 9.85 -0.10
N HIS A 188 -2.67 10.12 0.58
CA HIS A 188 -3.96 10.43 -0.07
C HIS A 188 -3.86 11.69 -0.96
N ASP A 189 -2.98 12.65 -0.64
CA ASP A 189 -2.79 13.90 -1.39
C ASP A 189 -1.83 13.78 -2.58
N THR A 190 -1.12 12.66 -2.74
CA THR A 190 -0.23 12.47 -3.89
C THR A 190 -1.04 12.51 -5.18
N PRO A 191 -0.71 13.33 -6.20
CA PRO A 191 -1.46 13.35 -7.44
C PRO A 191 -1.49 11.99 -8.14
N ASP A 192 -2.64 11.60 -8.69
CA ASP A 192 -2.84 10.27 -9.28
C ASP A 192 -1.86 9.95 -10.42
N LEU A 193 -1.46 10.97 -11.17
CA LEU A 193 -0.52 10.82 -12.27
C LEU A 193 0.95 11.11 -11.90
N GLU A 194 1.28 11.21 -10.59
CA GLU A 194 2.63 11.49 -10.08
C GLU A 194 2.99 10.59 -8.89
N LEU A 195 2.55 9.32 -8.95
CA LEU A 195 2.74 8.33 -7.89
C LEU A 195 4.23 7.97 -7.73
N GLN A 196 4.74 8.10 -6.53
CA GLN A 196 6.16 7.98 -6.21
C GLN A 196 6.59 6.51 -6.11
N ARG A 197 7.77 6.18 -6.65
CA ARG A 197 8.40 4.86 -6.53
C ARG A 197 9.81 4.98 -5.98
N LYS A 198 10.23 3.97 -5.23
CA LYS A 198 11.59 3.82 -4.72
C LYS A 198 12.31 2.70 -5.48
N GLN A 199 13.37 3.05 -6.19
CA GLN A 199 14.18 2.06 -6.90
C GLN A 199 15.02 1.26 -5.92
N VAL A 200 14.93 -0.08 -5.99
CA VAL A 200 15.57 -0.99 -5.04
C VAL A 200 16.54 -2.01 -5.67
N ASP A 201 16.78 -1.97 -6.97
CA ASP A 201 17.67 -2.91 -7.67
C ASP A 201 19.11 -2.94 -7.14
N THR A 202 19.63 -1.78 -6.74
CA THR A 202 21.04 -1.59 -6.40
C THR A 202 21.26 -1.22 -4.93
N VAL A 203 20.20 -1.25 -4.13
CA VAL A 203 20.29 -0.86 -2.72
C VAL A 203 20.77 -2.02 -1.84
N THR A 204 21.33 -1.68 -0.67
CA THR A 204 21.62 -2.66 0.37
C THR A 204 20.33 -3.22 0.96
N PHE A 205 20.41 -4.39 1.59
CA PHE A 205 19.24 -4.99 2.24
C PHE A 205 18.69 -4.11 3.40
N ASP A 206 19.55 -3.40 4.10
CA ASP A 206 19.09 -2.46 5.14
C ASP A 206 18.32 -1.30 4.51
N ARG A 207 18.82 -0.75 3.42
CA ARG A 207 18.10 0.30 2.68
C ARG A 207 16.76 -0.20 2.11
N PHE A 208 16.69 -1.43 1.62
CA PHE A 208 15.41 -2.04 1.19
C PHE A 208 14.40 -2.07 2.34
N LYS A 209 14.82 -2.46 3.55
CA LYS A 209 13.97 -2.44 4.75
C LYS A 209 13.50 -1.01 5.10
N ASP A 210 14.41 -0.03 5.01
CA ASP A 210 14.07 1.38 5.25
C ASP A 210 13.08 1.90 4.20
N ASP A 211 13.26 1.52 2.92
CA ASP A 211 12.36 1.92 1.83
C ASP A 211 10.96 1.30 1.95
N LEU A 212 10.84 0.15 2.60
CA LEU A 212 9.56 -0.42 3.03
C LEU A 212 8.94 0.31 4.23
N GLY A 213 9.69 1.16 4.93
CA GLY A 213 9.28 1.72 6.22
C GLY A 213 9.27 0.69 7.34
N PHE A 214 10.05 -0.41 7.21
CA PHE A 214 10.03 -1.53 8.18
C PHE A 214 10.36 -1.09 9.61
N THR A 215 11.25 -0.13 9.78
CA THR A 215 11.60 0.44 11.09
C THR A 215 10.54 1.39 11.65
N ALA A 216 9.68 1.94 10.79
CA ALA A 216 8.59 2.84 11.18
C ALA A 216 7.34 2.06 11.65
N PHE A 217 7.19 0.78 11.29
CA PHE A 217 6.18 -0.06 11.93
C PHE A 217 6.57 -0.26 13.38
N GLN A 218 5.90 0.49 14.25
CA GLN A 218 6.09 0.42 15.70
C GLN A 218 6.15 -1.06 16.12
N THR A 219 7.16 -1.42 16.87
CA THR A 219 7.19 -2.72 17.52
C THR A 219 5.98 -2.79 18.44
N ALA A 220 5.00 -3.62 18.08
CA ALA A 220 3.88 -3.89 18.96
C ALA A 220 4.41 -4.31 20.33
N PRO A 221 3.75 -3.92 21.45
CA PRO A 221 4.15 -4.33 22.80
C PRO A 221 4.16 -5.85 23.01
N GLY A 222 3.52 -6.59 22.10
CA GLY A 222 3.37 -8.04 22.11
C GLY A 222 3.00 -8.58 20.72
N PRO A 223 2.53 -9.84 20.60
CA PRO A 223 2.14 -10.42 19.32
C PRO A 223 0.96 -9.62 18.71
N GLY A 224 1.11 -9.15 17.48
CA GLY A 224 0.04 -8.39 16.79
C GLY A 224 0.58 -7.21 15.99
N TRP A 225 -0.32 -6.27 15.69
CA TRP A 225 -0.06 -5.15 14.79
C TRP A 225 -0.56 -3.84 15.36
N VAL A 226 0.26 -2.80 15.24
CA VAL A 226 -0.11 -1.43 15.60
C VAL A 226 -0.51 -0.68 14.33
N MET A 227 -1.59 0.07 14.41
CA MET A 227 -2.01 1.09 13.45
C MET A 227 -1.88 2.45 14.12
N ASP A 228 -0.98 3.27 13.63
CA ASP A 228 -0.68 4.61 14.15
C ASP A 228 -1.47 5.67 13.37
N ASP A 229 -1.63 6.89 13.92
CA ASP A 229 -2.29 8.00 13.23
C ASP A 229 -1.51 8.53 12.02
N SER A 230 -0.28 8.11 11.87
CA SER A 230 0.63 8.48 10.77
C SER A 230 0.75 7.40 9.69
N ASP A 231 0.12 6.23 9.84
CA ASP A 231 0.26 5.14 8.88
C ASP A 231 -0.90 5.07 7.86
N VAL A 232 -0.76 4.18 6.87
CA VAL A 232 -1.71 4.00 5.76
C VAL A 232 -3.07 3.45 6.17
N HIS A 233 -3.23 3.04 7.42
CA HIS A 233 -4.44 2.44 7.98
C HIS A 233 -5.32 3.45 8.69
N PHE A 234 -4.83 4.67 8.87
CA PHE A 234 -5.54 5.72 9.56
C PHE A 234 -6.19 6.70 8.58
N TYR A 235 -7.41 7.08 8.87
CA TYR A 235 -8.14 8.14 8.18
C TYR A 235 -8.86 9.06 9.17
N ALA A 236 -8.72 10.36 8.95
CA ALA A 236 -9.53 11.38 9.62
C ALA A 236 -9.58 12.64 8.73
N ASP A 237 -10.66 13.40 8.81
CA ASP A 237 -10.73 14.72 8.20
C ASP A 237 -9.72 15.66 8.89
N GLU A 238 -8.65 16.03 8.20
CA GLU A 238 -7.55 16.83 8.77
C GLU A 238 -7.99 18.21 9.26
N THR A 239 -9.09 18.75 8.73
CA THR A 239 -9.65 20.02 9.19
C THR A 239 -10.33 19.90 10.54
N GLN A 240 -10.84 18.72 10.87
CA GLN A 240 -11.50 18.39 12.13
C GLN A 240 -10.55 17.71 13.13
N TRP A 241 -9.53 16.99 12.62
CA TRP A 241 -8.54 16.23 13.37
C TRP A 241 -7.12 16.70 13.07
N PRO A 242 -6.74 17.92 13.43
CA PRO A 242 -5.39 18.42 13.22
C PRO A 242 -4.35 17.57 13.94
N VAL A 243 -3.15 17.50 13.35
CA VAL A 243 -2.00 16.81 13.94
C VAL A 243 -1.52 17.56 15.19
N ILE A 244 -1.23 16.79 16.23
CA ILE A 244 -0.44 17.25 17.37
C ILE A 244 0.85 16.44 17.45
N ALA A 245 1.98 17.12 17.57
CA ALA A 245 3.27 16.49 17.79
C ALA A 245 3.56 16.35 19.30
N GLY A 246 4.26 15.29 19.68
CA GLY A 246 4.68 15.12 21.07
C GLY A 246 5.31 13.75 21.33
N SER A 247 6.29 13.71 22.23
CA SER A 247 6.97 12.48 22.63
C SER A 247 6.07 11.49 23.39
N SER A 248 4.89 11.95 23.81
CA SER A 248 3.87 11.13 24.47
C SER A 248 2.95 10.39 23.47
N GLN A 249 3.05 10.69 22.18
CA GLN A 249 2.28 10.02 21.11
C GLN A 249 3.06 8.81 20.58
N ALA A 250 2.37 7.76 20.18
CA ALA A 250 2.96 6.72 19.35
C ALA A 250 3.50 7.35 18.07
N GLY A 251 4.59 6.86 17.52
CA GLY A 251 5.16 7.46 16.31
C GLY A 251 5.61 8.94 16.42
N GLY A 252 5.35 9.61 17.55
CA GLY A 252 5.69 11.03 17.78
C GLY A 252 4.62 12.03 17.33
N SER A 253 3.47 11.56 16.83
CA SER A 253 2.29 12.37 16.48
C SER A 253 1.00 11.74 16.96
N GLY A 254 -0.07 12.48 16.95
CA GLY A 254 -1.44 12.05 17.19
C GLY A 254 -2.40 13.08 16.60
N ARG A 255 -3.68 12.76 16.52
CA ARG A 255 -4.71 13.66 16.04
C ARG A 255 -5.63 14.07 17.19
N ILE A 256 -6.13 15.29 17.13
CA ILE A 256 -7.03 15.82 18.15
C ILE A 256 -8.32 16.36 17.51
N HIS A 257 -9.45 16.00 18.07
CA HIS A 257 -10.72 16.66 17.79
C HIS A 257 -11.14 17.50 19.02
N VAL A 258 -11.47 18.78 18.81
CA VAL A 258 -12.00 19.63 19.87
C VAL A 258 -13.40 19.13 20.28
N ALA A 259 -13.88 19.50 21.48
CA ALA A 259 -15.22 19.13 21.91
C ALA A 259 -16.28 19.60 20.92
N GLY A 260 -17.20 18.70 20.55
CA GLY A 260 -18.29 19.01 19.61
C GLY A 260 -18.64 17.84 18.71
N ALA A 261 -19.47 18.10 17.69
CA ALA A 261 -19.84 17.14 16.67
C ALA A 261 -18.83 17.14 15.52
N GLY A 262 -18.68 16.01 14.83
CA GLY A 262 -17.80 15.86 13.67
C GLY A 262 -17.79 14.43 13.16
N ALA A 263 -16.99 14.21 12.09
CA ALA A 263 -16.72 12.88 11.59
C ALA A 263 -15.74 12.14 12.54
N PRO A 264 -15.85 10.80 12.68
CA PRO A 264 -14.92 10.02 13.49
C PRO A 264 -13.54 9.93 12.83
N ALA A 265 -12.49 9.72 13.64
CA ALA A 265 -11.25 9.14 13.18
C ALA A 265 -11.40 7.62 13.09
N GLU A 266 -10.74 6.99 12.11
CA GLU A 266 -10.85 5.55 11.85
C GLU A 266 -9.48 4.92 11.58
N TRP A 267 -9.26 3.75 12.17
CA TRP A 267 -8.18 2.81 11.81
C TRP A 267 -8.82 1.60 11.13
N SER A 268 -8.31 1.22 9.96
CA SER A 268 -8.92 0.17 9.16
C SER A 268 -7.89 -0.68 8.42
N ALA A 269 -7.88 -2.00 8.65
CA ALA A 269 -6.97 -2.92 7.95
C ALA A 269 -7.55 -4.34 7.85
N PHE A 270 -7.14 -5.10 6.83
CA PHE A 270 -7.37 -6.54 6.80
C PHE A 270 -6.32 -7.23 7.66
N VAL A 271 -6.77 -7.97 8.67
CA VAL A 271 -5.88 -8.76 9.51
C VAL A 271 -5.25 -9.91 8.69
N PRO A 272 -3.96 -10.26 8.93
CA PRO A 272 -3.26 -11.27 8.13
C PRO A 272 -3.74 -12.69 8.39
N ARG A 273 -4.40 -12.94 9.52
CA ARG A 273 -4.97 -14.25 9.89
C ARG A 273 -6.30 -14.08 10.64
N PRO A 274 -7.26 -15.00 10.45
CA PRO A 274 -8.50 -14.96 11.23
C PRO A 274 -8.21 -15.41 12.67
N GLY A 275 -8.98 -14.90 13.62
CA GLY A 275 -8.84 -15.32 15.01
C GLY A 275 -9.38 -14.32 16.02
N VAL A 276 -9.09 -14.60 17.28
CA VAL A 276 -9.44 -13.75 18.43
C VAL A 276 -8.31 -12.74 18.65
N TYR A 277 -8.71 -11.48 18.81
CA TYR A 277 -7.81 -10.36 19.03
C TYR A 277 -8.26 -9.55 20.24
N ARG A 278 -7.31 -9.12 21.06
CA ARG A 278 -7.51 -8.01 21.98
C ARG A 278 -7.24 -6.71 21.27
N VAL A 279 -8.21 -5.82 21.34
CA VAL A 279 -8.13 -4.48 20.76
C VAL A 279 -7.73 -3.50 21.83
N HIS A 280 -6.61 -2.82 21.64
CA HIS A 280 -6.12 -1.81 22.56
C HIS A 280 -6.11 -0.45 21.85
N ALA A 281 -6.38 0.62 22.61
CA ALA A 281 -6.23 1.99 22.13
C ALA A 281 -5.23 2.75 23.00
N ARG A 282 -4.53 3.68 22.36
CA ARG A 282 -3.60 4.59 23.00
C ARG A 282 -4.01 6.03 22.76
N TRP A 283 -3.78 6.88 23.74
CA TRP A 283 -4.03 8.32 23.68
C TRP A 283 -3.11 9.07 24.63
N SER A 284 -2.93 10.37 24.41
CA SER A 284 -2.33 11.26 25.42
C SER A 284 -3.39 11.77 26.38
N SER A 285 -3.13 11.70 27.69
CA SER A 285 -4.10 12.14 28.71
C SER A 285 -3.79 13.56 29.17
N VAL A 286 -4.84 14.40 29.18
CA VAL A 286 -4.85 15.72 29.81
C VAL A 286 -6.25 16.01 30.38
N PRO A 287 -6.41 16.92 31.39
CA PRO A 287 -7.70 17.19 32.00
C PRO A 287 -8.80 17.68 31.04
N ALA A 288 -8.41 18.31 29.91
CA ALA A 288 -9.36 18.82 28.91
C ALA A 288 -9.89 17.75 27.94
N ARG A 289 -9.43 16.50 28.04
CA ARG A 289 -9.95 15.38 27.22
C ARG A 289 -11.36 14.97 27.66
N SER A 290 -12.04 14.21 26.80
CA SER A 290 -13.29 13.58 27.13
C SER A 290 -13.13 12.55 28.26
N SER A 291 -14.09 12.53 29.18
CA SER A 291 -14.22 11.46 30.18
C SER A 291 -15.02 10.25 29.67
N ALA A 292 -15.62 10.38 28.47
CA ALA A 292 -16.47 9.38 27.83
C ALA A 292 -16.23 9.27 26.33
N ALA A 293 -14.97 9.24 25.91
CA ALA A 293 -14.58 9.04 24.51
C ALA A 293 -15.05 7.67 24.03
N THR A 294 -15.76 7.64 22.90
CA THR A 294 -16.37 6.41 22.36
C THR A 294 -15.53 5.82 21.26
N TYR A 295 -14.97 4.64 21.51
CA TYR A 295 -14.38 3.79 20.48
C TYR A 295 -15.42 2.77 20.03
N THR A 296 -15.55 2.57 18.72
CA THR A 296 -16.38 1.50 18.15
C THR A 296 -15.51 0.55 17.34
N VAL A 297 -15.57 -0.74 17.66
CA VAL A 297 -14.84 -1.81 16.99
C VAL A 297 -15.81 -2.61 16.14
N ASN A 298 -15.61 -2.66 14.82
CA ASN A 298 -16.34 -3.53 13.90
C ASN A 298 -15.60 -4.85 13.77
N HIS A 299 -16.29 -5.97 13.99
CA HIS A 299 -15.75 -7.32 14.06
C HIS A 299 -16.70 -8.35 13.43
N ALA A 300 -16.32 -9.62 13.36
CA ALA A 300 -17.09 -10.68 12.70
C ALA A 300 -18.55 -10.83 13.24
N GLY A 301 -18.79 -10.49 14.49
CA GLY A 301 -20.11 -10.55 15.13
C GLY A 301 -20.92 -9.25 15.07
N GLY A 302 -20.44 -8.22 14.35
CA GLY A 302 -21.10 -6.91 14.29
C GLY A 302 -20.19 -5.78 14.79
N SER A 303 -20.69 -4.89 15.65
CA SER A 303 -19.90 -3.80 16.23
C SER A 303 -20.10 -3.69 17.73
N THR A 304 -19.04 -3.34 18.46
CA THR A 304 -19.07 -3.11 19.90
C THR A 304 -18.46 -1.74 20.21
N SER A 305 -19.16 -0.95 21.05
CA SER A 305 -18.68 0.35 21.48
C SER A 305 -18.13 0.30 22.90
N TYR A 306 -17.01 1.00 23.11
CA TYR A 306 -16.30 1.09 24.39
C TYR A 306 -16.18 2.56 24.79
N LEU A 307 -16.59 2.88 26.01
CA LEU A 307 -16.40 4.20 26.60
C LEU A 307 -15.11 4.23 27.40
N VAL A 308 -14.24 5.19 27.13
CA VAL A 308 -12.98 5.37 27.85
C VAL A 308 -12.82 6.79 28.35
N ASN A 309 -12.17 6.93 29.50
CA ASN A 309 -11.80 8.23 30.04
C ASN A 309 -10.40 8.62 29.58
N GLN A 310 -10.29 9.49 28.59
CA GLN A 310 -9.02 9.94 28.04
C GLN A 310 -8.30 10.99 28.94
N ARG A 311 -8.85 11.35 30.10
CA ARG A 311 -8.18 12.19 31.09
C ARG A 311 -7.14 11.46 31.90
N ILE A 312 -7.15 10.13 31.85
CA ILE A 312 -6.26 9.23 32.63
C ILE A 312 -5.70 8.13 31.72
N ASN A 313 -4.73 7.40 32.22
CA ASN A 313 -4.11 6.25 31.54
C ASN A 313 -3.57 6.58 30.15
N GLY A 314 -3.05 7.79 29.95
CA GLY A 314 -2.38 8.19 28.71
C GLY A 314 -1.04 7.47 28.52
N ASP A 315 -0.57 7.52 27.27
CA ASP A 315 0.77 7.07 26.85
C ASP A 315 1.00 5.56 26.96
N VAL A 316 -0.07 4.79 27.20
CA VAL A 316 -0.06 3.31 27.26
C VAL A 316 -1.18 2.73 26.41
N TYR A 317 -1.04 1.48 25.99
CA TYR A 317 -2.10 0.74 25.31
C TYR A 317 -3.11 0.22 26.32
N ASN A 318 -4.34 0.71 26.25
CA ASN A 318 -5.44 0.35 27.11
C ASN A 318 -6.35 -0.66 26.41
N LEU A 319 -6.64 -1.78 27.02
CA LEU A 319 -7.55 -2.79 26.50
C LEU A 319 -8.97 -2.22 26.37
N LEU A 320 -9.50 -2.24 25.16
CA LEU A 320 -10.93 -1.99 24.91
C LEU A 320 -11.73 -3.28 25.11
N GLY A 321 -11.36 -4.36 24.43
CA GLY A 321 -12.04 -5.64 24.53
C GLY A 321 -11.41 -6.73 23.68
N GLU A 322 -12.03 -7.91 23.71
CA GLU A 322 -11.62 -9.07 22.92
C GLU A 322 -12.71 -9.37 21.89
N VAL A 323 -12.33 -9.48 20.61
CA VAL A 323 -13.25 -9.68 19.49
C VAL A 323 -12.66 -10.65 18.46
N GLN A 324 -13.50 -11.20 17.60
CA GLN A 324 -13.08 -12.06 16.51
C GLN A 324 -13.02 -11.29 15.19
N PHE A 325 -11.88 -11.35 14.49
CA PHE A 325 -11.74 -10.86 13.14
C PHE A 325 -11.59 -11.99 12.13
N THR A 326 -11.98 -11.72 10.88
CA THR A 326 -11.78 -12.59 9.72
C THR A 326 -10.91 -11.89 8.68
N THR A 327 -10.32 -12.65 7.78
CA THR A 327 -9.55 -12.09 6.65
C THR A 327 -10.43 -11.53 5.53
N ALA A 328 -11.73 -11.80 5.56
CA ALA A 328 -12.70 -11.36 4.54
C ALA A 328 -13.32 -9.99 4.87
N GLN A 329 -13.19 -9.53 6.12
CA GLN A 329 -13.71 -8.25 6.60
C GLN A 329 -12.59 -7.45 7.25
N ALA A 330 -12.48 -6.17 6.90
CA ALA A 330 -11.51 -5.30 7.55
C ALA A 330 -11.86 -5.12 9.03
N ALA A 331 -10.86 -5.24 9.89
CA ALA A 331 -10.93 -4.75 11.25
C ALA A 331 -11.02 -3.22 11.19
N ARG A 332 -12.05 -2.64 11.79
CA ARG A 332 -12.23 -1.20 11.87
C ARG A 332 -12.39 -0.78 13.31
N VAL A 333 -11.62 0.24 13.71
CA VAL A 333 -11.76 0.89 15.01
C VAL A 333 -11.99 2.37 14.75
N SER A 334 -13.07 2.92 15.21
CA SER A 334 -13.37 4.35 15.06
C SER A 334 -13.43 5.04 16.42
N LEU A 335 -12.97 6.29 16.49
CA LEU A 335 -13.08 7.17 17.64
C LEU A 335 -14.00 8.34 17.27
N ALA A 336 -15.14 8.40 17.92
CA ALA A 336 -16.11 9.48 17.72
C ALA A 336 -15.66 10.77 18.43
N PRO A 337 -15.96 11.96 17.86
CA PRO A 337 -15.92 13.22 18.59
C PRO A 337 -16.77 13.16 19.86
N ALA A 338 -16.42 13.92 20.89
CA ALA A 338 -17.15 13.99 22.16
C ALA A 338 -17.57 15.41 22.50
N SER A 339 -18.67 15.56 23.25
CA SER A 339 -19.19 16.87 23.67
C SER A 339 -18.62 17.36 25.00
N ASP A 340 -18.10 16.45 25.84
CA ASP A 340 -17.62 16.74 27.21
C ASP A 340 -16.12 17.08 27.29
N GLY A 341 -15.42 17.08 26.17
CA GLY A 341 -14.00 17.37 26.09
C GLY A 341 -13.43 17.02 24.73
N SER A 342 -12.17 17.38 24.50
CA SER A 342 -11.45 16.96 23.29
C SER A 342 -11.15 15.47 23.31
N VAL A 343 -11.03 14.83 22.14
CA VAL A 343 -10.58 13.45 22.00
C VAL A 343 -9.26 13.38 21.25
N ASN A 344 -8.42 12.42 21.60
CA ASN A 344 -7.13 12.20 20.96
C ASN A 344 -7.11 10.82 20.30
N ALA A 345 -6.87 10.80 19.01
CA ALA A 345 -6.58 9.62 18.21
C ALA A 345 -5.05 9.50 18.07
N ASP A 346 -4.45 8.45 18.61
CA ASP A 346 -3.02 8.17 18.59
C ASP A 346 -2.78 6.84 17.86
N ALA A 347 -2.94 5.71 18.55
CA ALA A 347 -2.71 4.41 17.95
C ALA A 347 -3.70 3.34 18.44
N VAL A 348 -3.88 2.32 17.61
CA VAL A 348 -4.60 1.09 17.92
C VAL A 348 -3.66 -0.09 17.78
N TRP A 349 -3.64 -0.99 18.76
CA TRP A 349 -2.92 -2.25 18.71
C TRP A 349 -3.91 -3.42 18.68
N LEU A 350 -3.82 -4.24 17.64
CA LEU A 350 -4.52 -5.50 17.51
C LEU A 350 -3.61 -6.64 17.99
N GLU A 351 -3.76 -7.06 19.23
CA GLU A 351 -2.99 -8.17 19.82
C GLU A 351 -3.63 -9.50 19.43
N PHE A 352 -2.90 -10.35 18.69
CA PHE A 352 -3.39 -11.67 18.31
C PHE A 352 -3.35 -12.63 19.53
N VAL A 353 -4.49 -13.24 19.86
CA VAL A 353 -4.64 -14.15 20.99
C VAL A 353 -4.61 -15.61 20.55
N SER A 354 -5.48 -15.97 19.59
CA SER A 354 -5.59 -17.34 19.10
C SER A 354 -6.30 -17.41 17.75
N SER A 355 -6.16 -18.54 17.04
CA SER A 355 -6.88 -18.79 15.78
C SER A 355 -8.40 -18.95 15.95
N GLY A 356 -8.91 -19.03 17.16
CA GLY A 356 -10.34 -19.24 17.43
C GLY A 356 -10.86 -20.64 17.04
N VAL A 357 -10.00 -21.49 16.51
CA VAL A 357 -10.34 -22.92 16.24
C VAL A 357 -9.98 -23.67 17.51
N ASN A 358 -10.98 -24.15 18.23
CA ASN A 358 -10.75 -25.13 19.28
C ASN A 358 -10.13 -26.37 18.63
N GLU A 359 -8.90 -26.70 18.96
CA GLU A 359 -8.21 -27.93 18.52
C GLU A 359 -8.82 -29.22 19.13
N TRP A 360 -10.09 -29.20 19.51
CA TRP A 360 -10.83 -30.35 20.06
C TRP A 360 -11.64 -31.09 19.00
N GLY A 361 -11.03 -31.42 17.88
CA GLY A 361 -11.70 -32.10 16.77
C GLY A 361 -10.93 -33.21 16.06
N LEU A 362 -9.79 -33.66 16.62
CA LEU A 362 -9.05 -34.81 16.08
C LEU A 362 -8.64 -35.75 17.24
N TYR A 363 -9.60 -36.52 17.72
CA TYR A 363 -9.36 -37.82 18.37
C TYR A 363 -10.53 -38.75 18.02
#